data_38db69c1a8b436cee9013079c83ad881
#
_entry.id   38db69c1a8b436cee9013079c83ad881
#
_cell.length_a   1.000
_cell.length_b   1.000
_cell.length_c   1.000
_cell.angle_alpha   90.00
_cell.angle_beta   90.00
_cell.angle_gamma   90.00
#
_symmetry.space_group_name_H-M   'P 1'
#
loop_
_entity.id
_entity.type
_entity.pdbx_description
1 polymer ?
#
loop_
_entity_poly.entity_id
_entity_poly.type
_entity_poly.pdbx_seq_one_letter_code
_entity_poly.pdbx_strand_id
1 'polypeptide(L)'
;MARLFIIEDDMMVATLMKQSLNKYDHEITHFTSAEECLKNLHLNPDIVTVDYNLPGINGLDLMDRIKSYNAAIMVVIVSGQETLDVVIDAYKRGANEYIIKNDNLFVNLENSVKNLSMNVILKKEVEFLRDQIIDRHKYANILGNSTPVVRILKLIQKVEKSNIMVLVTGQSGTGKELVAKALHYNSPRARKPFVTVNMGAIPEDLVESELFGHEKGAFTDARDKRIGKFEEANEGTIFLDEIGEMNLQLQTKLLRVLQEKEITRIGSNKIIKLDFRMIAATNRNLANEVKEGRFREDLFYRIQGFLIHLPPLKERGDDVILLAKSFLTEFCKNNKMEQVQLSKEAVQFMLKYEWPGNIRELKAVMERAALLCENHTIQIEDLMFVQA
;
A
#
# COMPACT_ATOMS: atom_id res chain seq x y z
N MET A 1 22.06 -4.49 9.45
CA MET A 1 22.40 -5.31 10.62
C MET A 1 21.33 -6.39 10.78
N ALA A 2 21.71 -7.67 10.74
CA ALA A 2 20.81 -8.81 10.93
C ALA A 2 21.17 -9.52 12.24
N ARG A 3 20.20 -10.08 12.94
CA ARG A 3 20.41 -10.91 14.14
C ARG A 3 20.55 -12.36 13.71
N LEU A 4 21.69 -12.97 14.02
CA LEU A 4 22.08 -14.31 13.61
C LEU A 4 22.21 -15.23 14.81
N PHE A 5 21.59 -16.40 14.77
CA PHE A 5 21.81 -17.48 15.73
C PHE A 5 22.63 -18.58 15.07
N ILE A 6 23.62 -19.08 15.79
CA ILE A 6 24.44 -20.24 15.38
C ILE A 6 24.14 -21.35 16.40
N ILE A 7 23.63 -22.50 15.94
CA ILE A 7 23.40 -23.67 16.74
C ILE A 7 24.37 -24.76 16.30
N GLU A 8 25.39 -24.98 17.11
CA GLU A 8 26.50 -25.89 16.85
C GLU A 8 27.03 -26.37 18.21
N ASP A 9 27.11 -27.66 18.43
CA ASP A 9 27.62 -28.25 19.70
C ASP A 9 29.15 -28.28 19.75
N ASP A 10 29.83 -28.30 18.62
CA ASP A 10 31.29 -28.19 18.54
C ASP A 10 31.71 -26.71 18.70
N MET A 11 32.29 -26.39 19.87
CA MET A 11 32.76 -25.05 20.21
C MET A 11 33.83 -24.52 19.26
N MET A 12 34.67 -25.40 18.67
CA MET A 12 35.72 -24.99 17.71
C MET A 12 35.10 -24.55 16.40
N VAL A 13 34.17 -25.34 15.85
CA VAL A 13 33.41 -25.03 14.64
C VAL A 13 32.59 -23.77 14.82
N ALA A 14 31.84 -23.65 15.93
CA ALA A 14 31.05 -22.47 16.28
C ALA A 14 31.91 -21.19 16.32
N THR A 15 33.11 -21.27 16.92
CA THR A 15 34.03 -20.12 17.00
C THR A 15 34.54 -19.71 15.62
N LEU A 16 34.88 -20.64 14.76
CA LEU A 16 35.33 -20.38 13.39
C LEU A 16 34.14 -19.81 12.54
N MET A 17 32.94 -20.35 12.65
CA MET A 17 31.75 -19.80 12.01
C MET A 17 31.51 -18.35 12.45
N LYS A 18 31.59 -18.06 13.74
CA LYS A 18 31.45 -16.72 14.29
C LYS A 18 32.54 -15.78 13.77
N GLN A 19 33.78 -16.22 13.70
CA GLN A 19 34.89 -15.42 13.16
C GLN A 19 34.71 -15.09 11.67
N SER A 20 34.27 -16.06 10.86
CA SER A 20 34.03 -15.85 9.42
C SER A 20 32.91 -14.82 9.18
N LEU A 21 31.89 -14.78 10.05
CA LEU A 21 30.73 -13.90 9.93
C LEU A 21 30.90 -12.52 10.62
N ASN A 22 31.87 -12.37 11.54
CA ASN A 22 32.14 -11.10 12.21
C ASN A 22 32.63 -9.97 11.31
N LYS A 23 33.03 -10.27 10.08
CA LYS A 23 33.39 -9.26 9.06
C LYS A 23 32.22 -8.37 8.64
N TYR A 24 31.02 -8.81 8.90
CA TYR A 24 29.77 -8.13 8.56
C TYR A 24 29.10 -7.72 9.87
N ASP A 25 28.60 -6.52 10.00
CA ASP A 25 27.92 -5.95 11.18
C ASP A 25 26.66 -6.77 11.56
N HIS A 26 26.84 -8.00 12.06
CA HIS A 26 25.78 -8.90 12.55
C HIS A 26 25.84 -9.04 14.06
N GLU A 27 24.67 -9.08 14.70
CA GLU A 27 24.53 -9.47 16.10
C GLU A 27 24.47 -11.01 16.16
N ILE A 28 25.60 -11.66 16.57
CA ILE A 28 25.73 -13.11 16.52
C ILE A 28 25.61 -13.70 17.93
N THR A 29 24.63 -14.58 18.14
CA THR A 29 24.46 -15.37 19.35
C THR A 29 24.68 -16.85 19.04
N HIS A 30 25.50 -17.55 19.85
CA HIS A 30 25.75 -18.98 19.73
C HIS A 30 25.01 -19.76 20.81
N PHE A 31 24.48 -20.92 20.44
CA PHE A 31 23.86 -21.90 21.32
C PHE A 31 24.44 -23.27 21.05
N THR A 32 24.66 -24.05 22.12
CA THR A 32 25.23 -25.39 22.05
C THR A 32 24.18 -26.48 21.91
N SER A 33 22.90 -26.12 22.06
CA SER A 33 21.79 -27.08 21.98
C SER A 33 20.52 -26.48 21.36
N ALA A 34 19.68 -27.34 20.84
CA ALA A 34 18.38 -26.98 20.28
C ALA A 34 17.46 -26.35 21.36
N GLU A 35 17.51 -26.86 22.58
CA GLU A 35 16.69 -26.39 23.71
C GLU A 35 17.02 -24.98 24.12
N GLU A 36 18.31 -24.60 24.12
CA GLU A 36 18.75 -23.23 24.37
C GLU A 36 18.26 -22.28 23.28
N CYS A 37 18.38 -22.66 22.01
CA CYS A 37 17.87 -21.88 20.90
C CYS A 37 16.37 -21.64 21.04
N LEU A 38 15.58 -22.69 21.28
CA LEU A 38 14.11 -22.58 21.39
C LEU A 38 13.68 -21.66 22.52
N LYS A 39 14.37 -21.66 23.68
CA LYS A 39 14.10 -20.74 24.80
C LYS A 39 14.37 -19.28 24.41
N ASN A 40 15.29 -19.03 23.49
CA ASN A 40 15.73 -17.70 23.11
C ASN A 40 15.12 -17.17 21.79
N LEU A 41 14.18 -17.90 21.16
CA LEU A 41 13.50 -17.44 19.93
C LEU A 41 12.75 -16.11 20.10
N HIS A 42 12.38 -15.75 21.33
CA HIS A 42 11.77 -14.44 21.65
C HIS A 42 12.68 -13.24 21.33
N LEU A 43 13.99 -13.46 21.16
CA LEU A 43 14.93 -12.44 20.68
C LEU A 43 14.79 -12.14 19.20
N ASN A 44 13.91 -12.86 18.48
CA ASN A 44 13.58 -12.67 17.06
C ASN A 44 14.82 -12.65 16.12
N PRO A 45 15.52 -13.79 15.96
CA PRO A 45 16.60 -13.88 14.99
C PRO A 45 16.07 -13.71 13.56
N ASP A 46 16.86 -13.06 12.70
CA ASP A 46 16.58 -12.95 11.27
C ASP A 46 17.02 -14.23 10.52
N ILE A 47 18.18 -14.78 10.91
CA ILE A 47 18.81 -15.95 10.29
C ILE A 47 19.27 -16.90 11.40
N VAL A 48 19.06 -18.17 11.19
CA VAL A 48 19.49 -19.23 12.11
C VAL A 48 20.29 -20.27 11.32
N THR A 49 21.54 -20.52 11.73
CA THR A 49 22.31 -21.67 11.23
C THR A 49 22.17 -22.83 12.18
N VAL A 50 21.84 -24.01 11.69
CA VAL A 50 21.53 -25.18 12.48
C VAL A 50 22.42 -26.35 12.03
N ASP A 51 23.21 -26.90 12.94
CA ASP A 51 23.85 -28.18 12.67
C ASP A 51 22.80 -29.28 12.53
N TYR A 52 22.98 -30.11 11.52
CA TYR A 52 22.12 -31.26 11.30
C TYR A 52 22.21 -32.28 12.44
N ASN A 53 23.41 -32.53 12.98
CA ASN A 53 23.70 -33.53 14.02
C ASN A 53 23.79 -32.92 15.41
N LEU A 54 22.69 -32.35 15.89
CA LEU A 54 22.63 -31.82 17.26
C LEU A 54 22.33 -32.95 18.28
N PRO A 55 22.88 -32.89 19.50
CA PRO A 55 22.51 -33.81 20.57
C PRO A 55 21.03 -33.62 20.95
N GLY A 56 20.29 -34.73 21.03
CA GLY A 56 18.88 -34.76 21.45
C GLY A 56 17.87 -34.56 20.33
N ILE A 57 17.84 -33.42 19.68
CA ILE A 57 16.92 -33.12 18.60
C ILE A 57 17.69 -32.96 17.27
N ASN A 58 17.25 -33.65 16.22
CA ASN A 58 17.82 -33.49 14.89
C ASN A 58 17.63 -32.02 14.37
N GLY A 59 18.60 -31.52 13.62
CA GLY A 59 18.57 -30.15 13.08
C GLY A 59 17.34 -29.86 12.20
N LEU A 60 16.80 -30.83 11.45
CA LEU A 60 15.56 -30.65 10.69
C LEU A 60 14.33 -30.51 11.59
N ASP A 61 14.26 -31.26 12.68
CA ASP A 61 13.16 -31.16 13.64
C ASP A 61 13.22 -29.83 14.42
N LEU A 62 14.43 -29.35 14.71
CA LEU A 62 14.62 -27.99 15.27
C LEU A 62 14.15 -26.93 14.26
N MET A 63 14.50 -27.05 12.98
CA MET A 63 14.05 -26.15 11.93
C MET A 63 12.52 -26.11 11.86
N ASP A 64 11.83 -27.24 11.90
CA ASP A 64 10.36 -27.30 11.86
C ASP A 64 9.74 -26.53 13.05
N ARG A 65 10.34 -26.62 14.24
CA ARG A 65 9.89 -25.83 15.41
C ARG A 65 10.17 -24.34 15.24
N ILE A 66 11.32 -23.95 14.70
CA ILE A 66 11.65 -22.53 14.39
C ILE A 66 10.66 -21.99 13.38
N LYS A 67 10.37 -22.72 12.29
CA LYS A 67 9.41 -22.32 11.25
C LYS A 67 7.98 -22.25 11.76
N SER A 68 7.60 -23.13 12.68
CA SER A 68 6.29 -23.09 13.35
C SER A 68 6.15 -21.88 14.27
N TYR A 69 7.23 -21.47 14.94
CA TYR A 69 7.26 -20.26 15.78
C TYR A 69 7.16 -19.01 14.91
N ASN A 70 7.99 -18.91 13.89
CA ASN A 70 7.99 -17.79 12.95
C ASN A 70 8.51 -18.23 11.57
N ALA A 71 7.62 -18.38 10.59
CA ALA A 71 7.95 -18.81 9.24
C ALA A 71 8.90 -17.82 8.49
N ALA A 72 9.01 -16.55 8.95
CA ALA A 72 9.87 -15.56 8.34
C ALA A 72 11.35 -15.72 8.69
N ILE A 73 11.69 -16.44 9.75
CA ILE A 73 13.08 -16.74 10.13
C ILE A 73 13.73 -17.57 9.03
N MET A 74 14.88 -17.11 8.53
CA MET A 74 15.64 -17.84 7.51
C MET A 74 16.53 -18.88 8.17
N VAL A 75 16.45 -20.14 7.70
CA VAL A 75 17.19 -21.26 8.29
C VAL A 75 18.21 -21.80 7.29
N VAL A 76 19.45 -21.92 7.74
CA VAL A 76 20.57 -22.54 7.02
C VAL A 76 20.94 -23.83 7.74
N ILE A 77 20.83 -24.96 7.07
CA ILE A 77 21.26 -26.25 7.62
C ILE A 77 22.75 -26.44 7.29
N VAL A 78 23.53 -26.78 8.28
CA VAL A 78 24.95 -27.13 8.15
C VAL A 78 25.12 -28.58 8.49
N SER A 79 25.71 -29.38 7.61
CA SER A 79 25.74 -30.85 7.78
C SER A 79 27.01 -31.47 7.21
N GLY A 80 27.50 -32.51 7.86
CA GLY A 80 28.52 -33.40 7.30
C GLY A 80 27.97 -34.44 6.30
N GLN A 81 26.64 -34.50 6.10
CA GLN A 81 26.01 -35.44 5.20
C GLN A 81 25.86 -34.89 3.79
N GLU A 82 26.26 -35.68 2.78
CA GLU A 82 26.22 -35.27 1.37
C GLU A 82 25.13 -36.00 0.57
N THR A 83 24.27 -36.80 1.25
CA THR A 83 23.23 -37.57 0.59
C THR A 83 22.14 -36.66 0.01
N LEU A 84 21.82 -36.86 -1.26
CA LEU A 84 20.85 -36.02 -1.99
C LEU A 84 19.47 -36.00 -1.31
N ASP A 85 19.06 -37.14 -0.73
CA ASP A 85 17.75 -37.29 -0.07
C ASP A 85 17.61 -36.35 1.14
N VAL A 86 18.67 -36.18 1.96
CA VAL A 86 18.68 -35.27 3.12
C VAL A 86 18.60 -33.82 2.67
N VAL A 87 19.33 -33.47 1.62
CA VAL A 87 19.28 -32.09 1.04
C VAL A 87 17.87 -31.77 0.54
N ILE A 88 17.28 -32.68 -0.20
CA ILE A 88 15.90 -32.52 -0.73
C ILE A 88 14.88 -32.42 0.41
N ASP A 89 15.00 -33.19 1.47
CA ASP A 89 14.11 -33.14 2.63
C ASP A 89 14.24 -31.80 3.37
N ALA A 90 15.45 -31.30 3.57
CA ALA A 90 15.70 -29.99 4.16
C ALA A 90 14.98 -28.86 3.41
N TYR A 91 15.12 -28.82 2.08
CA TYR A 91 14.43 -27.80 1.26
C TYR A 91 12.90 -27.97 1.25
N LYS A 92 12.39 -29.20 1.22
CA LYS A 92 10.94 -29.46 1.32
C LYS A 92 10.34 -29.00 2.64
N ARG A 93 11.08 -29.10 3.74
CA ARG A 93 10.67 -28.62 5.07
C ARG A 93 10.86 -27.12 5.25
N GLY A 94 11.48 -26.41 4.29
CA GLY A 94 11.61 -24.95 4.29
C GLY A 94 12.98 -24.40 4.69
N ALA A 95 14.05 -25.20 4.58
CA ALA A 95 15.40 -24.64 4.66
C ALA A 95 15.61 -23.59 3.56
N ASN A 96 16.26 -22.51 3.89
CA ASN A 96 16.64 -21.48 2.91
C ASN A 96 17.93 -21.83 2.21
N GLU A 97 18.83 -22.55 2.89
CA GLU A 97 20.12 -23.02 2.37
C GLU A 97 20.53 -24.30 3.09
N TYR A 98 21.32 -25.14 2.39
CA TYR A 98 21.96 -26.32 2.92
C TYR A 98 23.46 -26.28 2.61
N ILE A 99 24.32 -26.34 3.63
CA ILE A 99 25.77 -26.21 3.50
C ILE A 99 26.44 -27.49 4.01
N ILE A 100 27.30 -28.06 3.19
CA ILE A 100 28.07 -29.26 3.54
C ILE A 100 29.32 -28.84 4.33
N LYS A 101 29.61 -29.57 5.44
CA LYS A 101 30.83 -29.38 6.26
C LYS A 101 32.05 -29.96 5.51
N ASN A 102 32.58 -29.18 4.57
CA ASN A 102 33.81 -29.49 3.82
C ASN A 102 34.81 -28.34 3.91
N ASP A 103 35.93 -28.42 3.19
CA ASP A 103 36.98 -27.38 3.20
C ASP A 103 36.47 -25.97 2.84
N ASN A 104 35.35 -25.86 2.14
CA ASN A 104 34.77 -24.60 1.71
C ASN A 104 33.60 -24.14 2.66
N LEU A 105 33.36 -24.81 3.79
CA LEU A 105 32.26 -24.52 4.72
C LEU A 105 32.14 -23.02 5.01
N PHE A 106 33.23 -22.40 5.45
CA PHE A 106 33.20 -20.99 5.92
C PHE A 106 32.92 -20.01 4.78
N VAL A 107 33.47 -20.29 3.58
CA VAL A 107 33.21 -19.46 2.37
C VAL A 107 31.78 -19.59 1.92
N ASN A 108 31.23 -20.80 1.92
CA ASN A 108 29.82 -21.04 1.56
C ASN A 108 28.88 -20.42 2.58
N LEU A 109 29.18 -20.55 3.87
CA LEU A 109 28.41 -19.94 4.96
C LEU A 109 28.39 -18.40 4.85
N GLU A 110 29.56 -17.80 4.62
CA GLU A 110 29.70 -16.36 4.43
C GLU A 110 28.84 -15.86 3.26
N ASN A 111 28.91 -16.53 2.11
CA ASN A 111 28.12 -16.18 0.92
C ASN A 111 26.60 -16.35 1.15
N SER A 112 26.19 -17.45 1.76
CA SER A 112 24.76 -17.73 2.06
C SER A 112 24.22 -16.70 3.05
N VAL A 113 24.90 -16.44 4.16
CA VAL A 113 24.48 -15.45 5.16
C VAL A 113 24.45 -14.05 4.56
N LYS A 114 25.41 -13.68 3.71
CA LYS A 114 25.39 -12.39 3.00
C LYS A 114 24.15 -12.24 2.11
N ASN A 115 23.84 -13.25 1.30
CA ASN A 115 22.67 -13.23 0.41
C ASN A 115 21.36 -13.17 1.20
N LEU A 116 21.23 -13.97 2.26
CA LEU A 116 20.06 -13.98 3.12
C LEU A 116 19.90 -12.65 3.89
N SER A 117 21.03 -12.07 4.37
CA SER A 117 21.03 -10.76 5.04
C SER A 117 20.56 -9.63 4.13
N MET A 118 20.94 -9.66 2.85
CA MET A 118 20.45 -8.69 1.86
C MET A 118 18.92 -8.77 1.73
N ASN A 119 18.36 -9.98 1.66
CA ASN A 119 16.91 -10.19 1.62
C ASN A 119 16.21 -9.67 2.89
N VAL A 120 16.81 -9.84 4.07
CA VAL A 120 16.30 -9.29 5.34
C VAL A 120 16.29 -7.77 5.30
N ILE A 121 17.40 -7.16 4.87
CA ILE A 121 17.52 -5.69 4.78
C ILE A 121 16.47 -5.13 3.83
N LEU A 122 16.36 -5.70 2.63
CA LEU A 122 15.36 -5.26 1.65
C LEU A 122 13.92 -5.38 2.17
N LYS A 123 13.59 -6.46 2.86
CA LYS A 123 12.27 -6.60 3.50
C LYS A 123 12.01 -5.53 4.55
N LYS A 124 12.98 -5.28 5.45
CA LYS A 124 12.88 -4.22 6.47
C LYS A 124 12.75 -2.82 5.85
N GLU A 125 13.47 -2.56 4.76
CA GLU A 125 13.38 -1.29 4.03
C GLU A 125 12.01 -1.11 3.37
N VAL A 126 11.48 -2.15 2.74
CA VAL A 126 10.11 -2.14 2.18
C VAL A 126 9.06 -1.91 3.27
N GLU A 127 9.20 -2.54 4.44
CA GLU A 127 8.29 -2.31 5.57
C GLU A 127 8.40 -0.89 6.10
N PHE A 128 9.60 -0.36 6.27
CA PHE A 128 9.83 1.02 6.69
C PHE A 128 9.24 2.04 5.71
N LEU A 129 9.46 1.85 4.40
CA LEU A 129 8.87 2.71 3.37
C LEU A 129 7.34 2.63 3.37
N ARG A 130 6.77 1.44 3.58
CA ARG A 130 5.31 1.27 3.74
C ARG A 130 4.78 2.01 4.96
N ASP A 131 5.45 1.92 6.11
CA ASP A 131 5.03 2.63 7.32
C ASP A 131 5.10 4.16 7.12
N GLN A 132 6.12 4.67 6.42
CA GLN A 132 6.18 6.09 6.03
C GLN A 132 5.01 6.50 5.12
N ILE A 133 4.63 5.65 4.14
CA ILE A 133 3.47 5.91 3.27
C ILE A 133 2.19 5.94 4.10
N ILE A 134 2.01 4.97 5.02
CA ILE A 134 0.84 4.90 5.90
C ILE A 134 0.75 6.18 6.74
N ASP A 135 1.83 6.59 7.40
CA ASP A 135 1.84 7.79 8.25
C ASP A 135 1.59 9.06 7.44
N ARG A 136 2.11 9.13 6.22
CA ARG A 136 1.92 10.26 5.30
C ARG A 136 0.48 10.41 4.80
N HIS A 137 -0.30 9.31 4.75
CA HIS A 137 -1.67 9.28 4.23
C HIS A 137 -2.74 9.13 5.31
N LYS A 138 -2.37 9.17 6.59
CA LYS A 138 -3.32 9.30 7.70
C LYS A 138 -4.04 10.66 7.63
N TYR A 139 -4.87 10.94 8.62
CA TYR A 139 -5.72 12.15 8.70
C TYR A 139 -4.99 13.49 8.45
N ALA A 140 -3.67 13.55 8.66
CA ALA A 140 -2.85 14.76 8.52
C ALA A 140 -2.97 15.43 7.13
N ASN A 141 -3.37 14.70 6.10
CA ASN A 141 -3.53 15.24 4.74
C ASN A 141 -4.93 15.78 4.44
N ILE A 142 -5.90 15.54 5.34
CA ILE A 142 -7.23 16.15 5.23
C ILE A 142 -7.20 17.42 6.08
N LEU A 143 -6.67 18.50 5.48
CA LEU A 143 -6.57 19.81 6.14
C LEU A 143 -7.93 20.47 6.19
N GLY A 144 -8.26 21.01 7.37
CA GLY A 144 -9.46 21.81 7.62
C GLY A 144 -9.93 21.68 9.06
N ASN A 145 -10.44 22.80 9.58
CA ASN A 145 -10.98 22.92 10.94
C ASN A 145 -12.49 23.25 10.91
N SER A 146 -13.06 23.42 9.73
CA SER A 146 -14.49 23.70 9.58
C SER A 146 -15.36 22.55 10.09
N THR A 147 -16.55 22.87 10.58
CA THR A 147 -17.50 21.89 11.08
C THR A 147 -17.80 20.76 10.08
N PRO A 148 -17.96 21.02 8.76
CA PRO A 148 -18.13 19.97 7.76
C PRO A 148 -16.91 19.01 7.68
N VAL A 149 -15.68 19.54 7.69
CA VAL A 149 -14.46 18.70 7.61
C VAL A 149 -14.30 17.85 8.87
N VAL A 150 -14.52 18.43 10.06
CA VAL A 150 -14.50 17.67 11.32
C VAL A 150 -15.53 16.54 11.32
N ARG A 151 -16.73 16.78 10.76
CA ARG A 151 -17.77 15.75 10.60
C ARG A 151 -17.30 14.61 9.68
N ILE A 152 -16.65 14.94 8.56
CA ILE A 152 -16.07 13.95 7.62
C ILE A 152 -15.03 13.08 8.33
N LEU A 153 -14.09 13.69 9.07
CA LEU A 153 -13.09 12.95 9.84
C LEU A 153 -13.74 11.97 10.83
N LYS A 154 -14.78 12.39 11.56
CA LYS A 154 -15.54 11.51 12.45
C LYS A 154 -16.24 10.37 11.71
N LEU A 155 -16.73 10.58 10.49
CA LEU A 155 -17.34 9.54 9.67
C LEU A 155 -16.29 8.53 9.20
N ILE A 156 -15.10 9.00 8.78
CA ILE A 156 -13.98 8.13 8.40
C ILE A 156 -13.61 7.23 9.59
N GLN A 157 -13.42 7.80 10.79
CA GLN A 157 -13.07 7.07 12.01
C GLN A 157 -14.07 5.96 12.37
N LYS A 158 -15.36 6.18 12.09
CA LYS A 158 -16.40 5.16 12.35
C LYS A 158 -16.31 3.94 11.45
N VAL A 159 -15.83 4.10 10.21
CA VAL A 159 -15.89 3.03 9.20
C VAL A 159 -14.53 2.53 8.74
N GLU A 160 -13.43 3.16 9.12
CA GLU A 160 -12.08 2.79 8.68
C GLU A 160 -11.70 1.34 9.01
N LYS A 161 -12.12 0.85 10.19
CA LYS A 161 -11.84 -0.52 10.65
C LYS A 161 -12.80 -1.57 10.12
N SER A 162 -13.86 -1.17 9.41
CA SER A 162 -14.86 -2.09 8.85
C SER A 162 -14.56 -2.42 7.40
N ASN A 163 -15.10 -3.54 6.90
CA ASN A 163 -15.09 -3.89 5.48
C ASN A 163 -16.31 -3.34 4.72
N ILE A 164 -17.10 -2.45 5.35
CA ILE A 164 -18.25 -1.86 4.68
C ILE A 164 -17.83 -1.09 3.44
N MET A 165 -18.62 -1.20 2.40
CA MET A 165 -18.43 -0.41 1.19
C MET A 165 -18.72 1.06 1.48
N VAL A 166 -17.86 1.96 1.00
CA VAL A 166 -18.00 3.40 1.20
C VAL A 166 -18.19 4.07 -0.14
N LEU A 167 -19.25 4.90 -0.24
CA LEU A 167 -19.48 5.78 -1.36
C LEU A 167 -19.11 7.21 -0.96
N VAL A 168 -18.14 7.80 -1.66
CA VAL A 168 -17.69 9.18 -1.45
C VAL A 168 -18.29 10.06 -2.54
N THR A 169 -19.13 11.02 -2.18
CA THR A 169 -19.75 11.95 -3.14
C THR A 169 -19.25 13.37 -2.93
N GLY A 170 -19.27 14.18 -3.98
CA GLY A 170 -18.86 15.58 -3.94
C GLY A 170 -18.38 16.06 -5.29
N GLN A 171 -18.36 17.38 -5.48
CA GLN A 171 -17.91 18.01 -6.72
C GLN A 171 -16.48 17.60 -7.10
N SER A 172 -16.10 17.81 -8.37
CA SER A 172 -14.72 17.60 -8.81
C SER A 172 -13.77 18.50 -8.01
N GLY A 173 -12.58 17.97 -7.65
CA GLY A 173 -11.56 18.73 -6.92
C GLY A 173 -11.82 18.90 -5.41
N THR A 174 -12.85 18.28 -4.81
CA THR A 174 -13.16 18.39 -3.35
C THR A 174 -12.28 17.52 -2.45
N GLY A 175 -11.47 16.60 -3.01
CA GLY A 175 -10.56 15.74 -2.24
C GLY A 175 -11.08 14.33 -1.97
N LYS A 176 -11.96 13.78 -2.83
CA LYS A 176 -12.51 12.41 -2.70
C LYS A 176 -11.43 11.34 -2.57
N GLU A 177 -10.34 11.44 -3.34
CA GLU A 177 -9.22 10.50 -3.29
C GLU A 177 -8.47 10.54 -1.93
N LEU A 178 -8.33 11.73 -1.32
CA LEU A 178 -7.72 11.86 0.02
C LEU A 178 -8.54 11.13 1.08
N VAL A 179 -9.87 11.20 0.99
CA VAL A 179 -10.78 10.44 1.87
C VAL A 179 -10.62 8.94 1.66
N ALA A 180 -10.54 8.48 0.40
CA ALA A 180 -10.32 7.06 0.08
C ALA A 180 -8.98 6.55 0.63
N LYS A 181 -7.90 7.32 0.49
CA LYS A 181 -6.59 7.02 1.08
C LYS A 181 -6.64 6.97 2.60
N ALA A 182 -7.29 7.95 3.25
CA ALA A 182 -7.46 7.95 4.70
C ALA A 182 -8.23 6.71 5.18
N LEU A 183 -9.30 6.30 4.49
CA LEU A 183 -10.06 5.09 4.79
C LEU A 183 -9.22 3.81 4.67
N HIS A 184 -8.32 3.73 3.69
CA HIS A 184 -7.45 2.58 3.50
C HIS A 184 -6.32 2.56 4.54
N TYR A 185 -5.53 3.65 4.65
CA TYR A 185 -4.33 3.68 5.49
C TYR A 185 -4.59 3.72 7.00
N ASN A 186 -5.84 3.96 7.43
CA ASN A 186 -6.26 3.79 8.82
C ASN A 186 -7.02 2.47 9.06
N SER A 187 -7.09 1.57 8.08
CA SER A 187 -7.77 0.28 8.17
C SER A 187 -6.83 -0.87 8.52
N PRO A 188 -7.35 -2.06 8.88
CA PRO A 188 -6.53 -3.28 9.01
C PRO A 188 -5.79 -3.67 7.72
N ARG A 189 -6.23 -3.14 6.55
CA ARG A 189 -5.61 -3.37 5.24
C ARG A 189 -4.57 -2.32 4.85
N ALA A 190 -4.14 -1.45 5.76
CA ALA A 190 -3.20 -0.34 5.50
C ALA A 190 -1.88 -0.77 4.84
N ARG A 191 -1.41 -2.00 5.12
CA ARG A 191 -0.19 -2.59 4.54
C ARG A 191 -0.42 -3.42 3.26
N LYS A 192 -1.69 -3.55 2.85
CA LYS A 192 -2.09 -4.28 1.65
C LYS A 192 -2.22 -3.33 0.45
N PRO A 193 -2.37 -3.84 -0.78
CA PRO A 193 -2.49 -2.98 -1.96
C PRO A 193 -3.65 -1.97 -1.86
N PHE A 194 -3.38 -0.73 -2.28
CA PHE A 194 -4.39 0.28 -2.55
C PHE A 194 -4.39 0.57 -4.05
N VAL A 195 -5.36 0.00 -4.76
CA VAL A 195 -5.45 0.10 -6.22
C VAL A 195 -6.49 1.15 -6.60
N THR A 196 -6.06 2.17 -7.32
CA THR A 196 -6.92 3.26 -7.79
C THR A 196 -7.25 3.09 -9.26
N VAL A 197 -8.52 3.27 -9.61
CA VAL A 197 -9.00 3.26 -10.99
C VAL A 197 -9.90 4.48 -11.18
N ASN A 198 -9.54 5.36 -12.11
CA ASN A 198 -10.40 6.46 -12.55
C ASN A 198 -11.15 6.01 -13.81
N MET A 199 -12.47 5.86 -13.69
CA MET A 199 -13.32 5.35 -14.77
C MET A 199 -13.41 6.31 -15.94
N GLY A 200 -13.34 7.62 -15.71
CA GLY A 200 -13.38 8.64 -16.76
C GLY A 200 -12.05 8.81 -17.52
N ALA A 201 -10.95 8.27 -16.99
CA ALA A 201 -9.62 8.40 -17.61
C ALA A 201 -9.26 7.24 -18.54
N ILE A 202 -9.99 6.13 -18.50
CA ILE A 202 -9.72 4.94 -19.29
C ILE A 202 -10.67 4.93 -20.51
N PRO A 203 -10.17 4.74 -21.75
CA PRO A 203 -11.01 4.53 -22.92
C PRO A 203 -12.03 3.41 -22.70
N GLU A 204 -13.27 3.61 -23.16
CA GLU A 204 -14.40 2.72 -22.86
C GLU A 204 -14.16 1.25 -23.26
N ASP A 205 -13.49 1.05 -24.41
CA ASP A 205 -13.10 -0.26 -24.94
C ASP A 205 -12.03 -0.99 -24.11
N LEU A 206 -11.25 -0.27 -23.32
CA LEU A 206 -10.18 -0.83 -22.48
C LEU A 206 -10.57 -1.04 -21.03
N VAL A 207 -11.63 -0.37 -20.55
CA VAL A 207 -12.03 -0.42 -19.12
C VAL A 207 -12.25 -1.84 -18.64
N GLU A 208 -12.91 -2.68 -19.44
CA GLU A 208 -13.18 -4.07 -19.07
C GLU A 208 -11.89 -4.86 -18.90
N SER A 209 -10.95 -4.73 -19.84
CA SER A 209 -9.65 -5.39 -19.80
C SER A 209 -8.79 -4.90 -18.63
N GLU A 210 -8.81 -3.60 -18.33
CA GLU A 210 -8.11 -3.03 -17.19
C GLU A 210 -8.67 -3.55 -15.84
N LEU A 211 -10.00 -3.60 -15.70
CA LEU A 211 -10.63 -4.03 -14.44
C LEU A 211 -10.48 -5.53 -14.18
N PHE A 212 -10.76 -6.37 -15.18
CA PHE A 212 -10.88 -7.82 -15.00
C PHE A 212 -9.68 -8.62 -15.52
N GLY A 213 -8.81 -7.98 -16.34
CA GLY A 213 -7.69 -8.66 -16.97
C GLY A 213 -8.10 -9.50 -18.17
N HIS A 214 -7.12 -10.00 -18.91
CA HIS A 214 -7.35 -10.86 -20.08
C HIS A 214 -6.28 -11.96 -20.18
N GLU A 215 -6.65 -13.06 -20.82
CA GLU A 215 -5.72 -14.10 -21.24
C GLU A 215 -5.20 -13.78 -22.65
N LYS A 216 -4.04 -14.34 -23.01
CA LYS A 216 -3.46 -14.19 -24.33
C LYS A 216 -4.45 -14.64 -25.42
N GLY A 217 -4.66 -13.80 -26.43
CA GLY A 217 -5.57 -14.08 -27.55
C GLY A 217 -7.06 -13.82 -27.27
N ALA A 218 -7.40 -13.18 -26.17
CA ALA A 218 -8.79 -12.85 -25.80
C ALA A 218 -9.45 -11.85 -26.80
N PHE A 219 -8.66 -11.01 -27.45
CA PHE A 219 -9.06 -10.08 -28.54
C PHE A 219 -7.86 -9.80 -29.45
N THR A 220 -8.07 -9.13 -30.57
CA THR A 220 -7.07 -8.96 -31.67
C THR A 220 -5.71 -8.47 -31.19
N ASP A 221 -5.66 -7.58 -30.19
CA ASP A 221 -4.44 -6.99 -29.65
C ASP A 221 -3.96 -7.63 -28.33
N ALA A 222 -4.60 -8.68 -27.83
CA ALA A 222 -4.21 -9.39 -26.60
C ALA A 222 -2.99 -10.30 -26.84
N ARG A 223 -1.79 -9.69 -27.04
CA ARG A 223 -0.53 -10.43 -27.31
C ARG A 223 -0.04 -11.20 -26.09
N ASP A 224 -0.24 -10.66 -24.90
CA ASP A 224 0.18 -11.25 -23.64
C ASP A 224 -0.98 -11.28 -22.65
N LYS A 225 -0.85 -12.14 -21.61
CA LYS A 225 -1.76 -12.19 -20.48
C LYS A 225 -1.59 -10.98 -19.60
N ARG A 226 -2.69 -10.36 -19.15
CA ARG A 226 -2.66 -9.22 -18.22
C ARG A 226 -3.56 -9.44 -17.01
N ILE A 227 -3.03 -9.14 -15.82
CA ILE A 227 -3.75 -9.16 -14.54
C ILE A 227 -4.64 -7.92 -14.45
N GLY A 228 -5.90 -8.07 -14.02
CA GLY A 228 -6.84 -6.97 -13.85
C GLY A 228 -6.70 -6.27 -12.49
N LYS A 229 -7.24 -5.04 -12.41
CA LYS A 229 -7.19 -4.21 -11.20
C LYS A 229 -7.88 -4.83 -9.98
N PHE A 230 -8.93 -5.63 -10.18
CA PHE A 230 -9.56 -6.38 -9.09
C PHE A 230 -8.63 -7.45 -8.53
N GLU A 231 -7.87 -8.15 -9.38
CA GLU A 231 -6.89 -9.15 -8.95
C GLU A 231 -5.70 -8.49 -8.24
N GLU A 232 -5.21 -7.33 -8.75
CA GLU A 232 -4.17 -6.52 -8.10
C GLU A 232 -4.60 -6.06 -6.69
N ALA A 233 -5.90 -5.76 -6.50
CA ALA A 233 -6.47 -5.30 -5.24
C ALA A 233 -6.77 -6.42 -4.24
N ASN A 234 -6.45 -7.67 -4.57
CA ASN A 234 -6.74 -8.80 -3.69
C ASN A 234 -6.06 -8.64 -2.33
N GLU A 235 -6.77 -9.00 -1.25
CA GLU A 235 -6.45 -8.75 0.17
C GLU A 235 -6.37 -7.26 0.56
N GLY A 236 -6.44 -6.34 -0.39
CA GLY A 236 -6.30 -4.89 -0.24
C GLY A 236 -7.61 -4.10 -0.35
N THR A 237 -7.49 -2.94 -0.97
CA THR A 237 -8.61 -2.04 -1.23
C THR A 237 -8.59 -1.57 -2.69
N ILE A 238 -9.71 -1.66 -3.37
CA ILE A 238 -9.92 -1.03 -4.67
C ILE A 238 -10.69 0.28 -4.50
N PHE A 239 -10.19 1.35 -5.10
CA PHE A 239 -10.84 2.66 -5.17
C PHE A 239 -11.25 2.93 -6.61
N LEU A 240 -12.56 3.00 -6.86
CA LEU A 240 -13.15 3.34 -8.15
C LEU A 240 -13.59 4.79 -8.13
N ASP A 241 -12.82 5.67 -8.78
CA ASP A 241 -13.21 7.08 -8.94
C ASP A 241 -14.08 7.25 -10.19
N GLU A 242 -14.98 8.21 -10.11
CA GLU A 242 -15.94 8.54 -11.16
C GLU A 242 -16.80 7.33 -11.59
N ILE A 243 -17.28 6.53 -10.62
CA ILE A 243 -18.08 5.32 -10.88
C ILE A 243 -19.35 5.59 -11.71
N GLY A 244 -19.86 6.81 -11.70
CA GLY A 244 -21.00 7.25 -12.49
C GLY A 244 -20.74 7.33 -14.00
N GLU A 245 -19.47 7.20 -14.43
CA GLU A 245 -19.07 7.18 -15.84
C GLU A 245 -19.14 5.76 -16.46
N MET A 246 -19.37 4.73 -15.66
CA MET A 246 -19.45 3.35 -16.15
C MET A 246 -20.66 3.12 -17.04
N ASN A 247 -20.48 2.43 -18.16
CA ASN A 247 -21.60 1.97 -18.99
C ASN A 247 -22.35 0.79 -18.32
N LEU A 248 -23.57 0.54 -18.76
CA LEU A 248 -24.48 -0.44 -18.16
C LEU A 248 -23.95 -1.88 -18.18
N GLN A 249 -23.15 -2.25 -19.19
CA GLN A 249 -22.55 -3.59 -19.30
C GLN A 249 -21.52 -3.81 -18.19
N LEU A 250 -20.63 -2.85 -17.97
CA LEU A 250 -19.63 -2.89 -16.90
C LEU A 250 -20.28 -2.86 -15.52
N GLN A 251 -21.36 -2.06 -15.36
CA GLN A 251 -22.12 -2.05 -14.11
C GLN A 251 -22.68 -3.45 -13.76
N THR A 252 -23.14 -4.20 -14.74
CA THR A 252 -23.62 -5.58 -14.54
C THR A 252 -22.48 -6.52 -14.07
N LYS A 253 -21.30 -6.39 -14.67
CA LYS A 253 -20.13 -7.18 -14.28
C LYS A 253 -19.63 -6.80 -12.89
N LEU A 254 -19.59 -5.50 -12.59
CA LEU A 254 -19.23 -5.01 -11.27
C LEU A 254 -20.17 -5.55 -10.19
N LEU A 255 -21.48 -5.54 -10.44
CA LEU A 255 -22.46 -6.07 -9.49
C LEU A 255 -22.16 -7.53 -9.13
N ARG A 256 -21.89 -8.38 -10.14
CA ARG A 256 -21.51 -9.79 -9.91
C ARG A 256 -20.27 -9.91 -9.04
N VAL A 257 -19.21 -9.14 -9.33
CA VAL A 257 -17.97 -9.16 -8.52
C VAL A 257 -18.25 -8.75 -7.06
N LEU A 258 -19.14 -7.79 -6.84
CA LEU A 258 -19.50 -7.34 -5.49
C LEU A 258 -20.33 -8.37 -4.71
N GLN A 259 -21.12 -9.17 -5.41
CA GLN A 259 -21.98 -10.20 -4.82
C GLN A 259 -21.22 -11.50 -4.56
N GLU A 260 -20.50 -11.99 -5.56
CA GLU A 260 -19.86 -13.32 -5.57
C GLU A 260 -18.43 -13.28 -5.04
N LYS A 261 -17.79 -12.10 -5.04
CA LYS A 261 -16.35 -11.94 -4.72
C LYS A 261 -15.46 -12.81 -5.62
N GLU A 262 -15.84 -12.94 -6.87
CA GLU A 262 -15.15 -13.73 -7.88
C GLU A 262 -15.07 -12.97 -9.19
N ILE A 263 -14.02 -13.20 -9.96
CA ILE A 263 -13.86 -12.69 -11.32
C ILE A 263 -13.45 -13.82 -12.28
N THR A 264 -13.68 -13.58 -13.56
CA THR A 264 -13.07 -14.33 -14.67
C THR A 264 -12.37 -13.34 -15.59
N ARG A 265 -11.16 -13.68 -16.06
CA ARG A 265 -10.47 -12.85 -17.06
C ARG A 265 -11.16 -12.99 -18.42
N ILE A 266 -11.06 -11.92 -19.23
CA ILE A 266 -11.57 -11.96 -20.61
C ILE A 266 -10.87 -13.10 -21.36
N GLY A 267 -11.63 -13.95 -22.06
CA GLY A 267 -11.11 -15.13 -22.77
C GLY A 267 -10.81 -16.33 -21.87
N SER A 268 -11.26 -16.35 -20.61
CA SER A 268 -11.07 -17.46 -19.68
C SER A 268 -12.37 -17.82 -18.95
N ASN A 269 -12.53 -19.10 -18.63
CA ASN A 269 -13.60 -19.58 -17.74
C ASN A 269 -13.10 -19.88 -16.31
N LYS A 270 -11.81 -19.58 -16.03
CA LYS A 270 -11.23 -19.82 -14.71
C LYS A 270 -11.72 -18.80 -13.71
N ILE A 271 -12.42 -19.26 -12.66
CA ILE A 271 -12.89 -18.43 -11.55
C ILE A 271 -11.72 -18.09 -10.63
N ILE A 272 -11.58 -16.82 -10.28
CA ILE A 272 -10.59 -16.28 -9.35
C ILE A 272 -11.34 -15.65 -8.18
N LYS A 273 -11.18 -16.23 -6.99
CA LYS A 273 -11.77 -15.70 -5.74
C LYS A 273 -10.97 -14.51 -5.23
N LEU A 274 -11.66 -13.50 -4.74
CA LEU A 274 -11.08 -12.26 -4.30
C LEU A 274 -11.57 -11.89 -2.89
N ASP A 275 -10.66 -11.38 -2.08
CA ASP A 275 -10.98 -10.69 -0.84
C ASP A 275 -10.51 -9.24 -0.92
N PHE A 276 -11.41 -8.30 -1.12
CA PHE A 276 -11.09 -6.88 -1.21
C PHE A 276 -12.15 -6.01 -0.52
N ARG A 277 -11.71 -4.85 -0.04
CA ARG A 277 -12.58 -3.74 0.35
C ARG A 277 -12.77 -2.83 -0.87
N MET A 278 -14.00 -2.33 -1.08
CA MET A 278 -14.27 -1.37 -2.16
C MET A 278 -14.63 -0.01 -1.58
N ILE A 279 -14.05 1.03 -2.17
CA ILE A 279 -14.42 2.43 -2.00
C ILE A 279 -14.76 2.97 -3.39
N ALA A 280 -15.91 3.61 -3.53
CA ALA A 280 -16.33 4.25 -4.77
C ALA A 280 -16.44 5.75 -4.59
N ALA A 281 -16.16 6.52 -5.65
CA ALA A 281 -16.37 7.96 -5.66
C ALA A 281 -17.10 8.42 -6.92
N THR A 282 -17.83 9.52 -6.79
CA THR A 282 -18.51 10.16 -7.92
C THR A 282 -18.81 11.64 -7.64
N ASN A 283 -18.85 12.43 -8.70
CA ASN A 283 -19.33 13.80 -8.72
C ASN A 283 -20.80 13.87 -9.20
N ARG A 284 -21.34 12.78 -9.80
CA ARG A 284 -22.71 12.72 -10.30
C ARG A 284 -23.69 12.37 -9.18
N ASN A 285 -24.95 12.81 -9.35
CA ASN A 285 -26.06 12.36 -8.52
C ASN A 285 -26.57 11.00 -9.03
N LEU A 286 -26.09 9.91 -8.43
CA LEU A 286 -26.43 8.56 -8.88
C LEU A 286 -27.94 8.27 -8.82
N ALA A 287 -28.69 8.88 -7.89
CA ALA A 287 -30.14 8.70 -7.83
C ALA A 287 -30.84 9.29 -9.08
N ASN A 288 -30.32 10.39 -9.62
CA ASN A 288 -30.80 10.93 -10.90
C ASN A 288 -30.36 10.08 -12.07
N GLU A 289 -29.10 9.59 -12.07
CA GLU A 289 -28.61 8.68 -13.12
C GLU A 289 -29.44 7.37 -13.19
N VAL A 290 -29.93 6.87 -12.05
CA VAL A 290 -30.84 5.72 -11.99
C VAL A 290 -32.19 6.06 -12.64
N LYS A 291 -32.78 7.22 -12.31
CA LYS A 291 -34.07 7.66 -12.89
C LYS A 291 -33.97 7.83 -14.42
N GLU A 292 -32.83 8.25 -14.90
CA GLU A 292 -32.60 8.46 -16.34
C GLU A 292 -32.10 7.19 -17.05
N GLY A 293 -32.03 6.05 -16.35
CA GLY A 293 -31.62 4.76 -16.92
C GLY A 293 -30.15 4.63 -17.28
N ARG A 294 -29.28 5.57 -16.87
CA ARG A 294 -27.83 5.52 -17.09
C ARG A 294 -27.07 4.74 -15.99
N PHE A 295 -27.70 4.53 -14.83
CA PHE A 295 -27.13 3.74 -13.75
C PHE A 295 -28.15 2.72 -13.27
N ARG A 296 -27.69 1.48 -13.00
CA ARG A 296 -28.57 0.41 -12.54
C ARG A 296 -28.95 0.60 -11.08
N GLU A 297 -30.23 0.41 -10.78
CA GLU A 297 -30.78 0.53 -9.44
C GLU A 297 -30.19 -0.51 -8.45
N ASP A 298 -30.02 -1.76 -8.91
CA ASP A 298 -29.46 -2.85 -8.11
C ASP A 298 -27.99 -2.56 -7.68
N LEU A 299 -27.17 -2.04 -8.60
CA LEU A 299 -25.81 -1.61 -8.29
C LEU A 299 -25.79 -0.40 -7.36
N PHE A 300 -26.68 0.59 -7.57
CA PHE A 300 -26.79 1.77 -6.72
C PHE A 300 -27.01 1.39 -5.25
N TYR A 301 -28.01 0.55 -4.95
CA TYR A 301 -28.24 0.10 -3.58
C TYR A 301 -27.07 -0.73 -3.02
N ARG A 302 -26.37 -1.47 -3.86
CA ARG A 302 -25.22 -2.28 -3.42
C ARG A 302 -24.02 -1.43 -3.02
N ILE A 303 -23.75 -0.32 -3.75
CA ILE A 303 -22.59 0.57 -3.47
C ILE A 303 -22.91 1.63 -2.40
N GLN A 304 -24.15 1.90 -2.10
CA GLN A 304 -24.59 2.90 -1.10
C GLN A 304 -24.49 2.36 0.34
N GLY A 305 -23.45 1.57 0.65
CA GLY A 305 -23.29 0.97 1.99
C GLY A 305 -23.08 2.02 3.08
N PHE A 306 -22.09 2.89 2.95
CA PHE A 306 -21.85 4.03 3.84
C PHE A 306 -21.52 5.27 3.01
N LEU A 307 -22.30 6.34 3.18
CA LEU A 307 -22.14 7.57 2.40
C LEU A 307 -21.30 8.60 3.14
N ILE A 308 -20.26 9.12 2.47
CA ILE A 308 -19.49 10.28 2.90
C ILE A 308 -19.63 11.36 1.83
N HIS A 309 -20.28 12.46 2.16
CA HIS A 309 -20.45 13.60 1.27
C HIS A 309 -19.42 14.68 1.58
N LEU A 310 -18.66 15.11 0.56
CA LEU A 310 -17.69 16.21 0.67
C LEU A 310 -18.36 17.50 0.17
N PRO A 311 -18.46 18.51 1.03
CA PRO A 311 -18.98 19.81 0.63
C PRO A 311 -18.00 20.52 -0.31
N PRO A 312 -18.48 21.39 -1.19
CA PRO A 312 -17.63 22.27 -2.00
C PRO A 312 -16.81 23.20 -1.11
N LEU A 313 -15.69 23.71 -1.64
CA LEU A 313 -14.73 24.52 -0.89
C LEU A 313 -15.37 25.79 -0.30
N LYS A 314 -16.32 26.43 -1.02
CA LYS A 314 -17.06 27.60 -0.57
C LYS A 314 -17.84 27.39 0.75
N GLU A 315 -18.24 26.16 1.04
CA GLU A 315 -18.98 25.80 2.27
C GLU A 315 -18.04 25.47 3.45
N ARG A 316 -16.70 25.56 3.25
CA ARG A 316 -15.69 25.24 4.27
C ARG A 316 -15.13 26.47 4.98
N GLY A 317 -15.64 27.68 4.68
CA GLY A 317 -15.26 28.94 5.33
C GLY A 317 -13.73 29.17 5.33
N ASP A 318 -13.16 29.37 6.51
CA ASP A 318 -11.73 29.71 6.69
C ASP A 318 -10.75 28.59 6.25
N ASP A 319 -11.23 27.38 5.98
CA ASP A 319 -10.39 26.31 5.46
C ASP A 319 -9.75 26.70 4.11
N VAL A 320 -10.37 27.60 3.33
CA VAL A 320 -9.80 28.15 2.10
C VAL A 320 -8.41 28.73 2.37
N ILE A 321 -8.29 29.54 3.41
CA ILE A 321 -7.03 30.23 3.76
C ILE A 321 -6.03 29.27 4.38
N LEU A 322 -6.50 28.31 5.18
CA LEU A 322 -5.64 27.27 5.74
C LEU A 322 -4.98 26.43 4.62
N LEU A 323 -5.78 26.00 3.64
CA LEU A 323 -5.33 25.25 2.48
C LEU A 323 -4.38 26.07 1.60
N ALA A 324 -4.72 27.33 1.32
CA ALA A 324 -3.88 28.22 0.53
C ALA A 324 -2.48 28.39 1.15
N LYS A 325 -2.40 28.67 2.45
CA LYS A 325 -1.12 28.79 3.17
C LYS A 325 -0.33 27.47 3.13
N SER A 326 -1.00 26.34 3.28
CA SER A 326 -0.35 25.02 3.17
C SER A 326 0.24 24.79 1.79
N PHE A 327 -0.50 25.08 0.71
CA PHE A 327 -0.02 24.93 -0.66
C PHE A 327 1.15 25.89 -0.97
N LEU A 328 1.08 27.14 -0.53
CA LEU A 328 2.19 28.08 -0.68
C LEU A 328 3.44 27.59 0.03
N THR A 329 3.31 27.13 1.28
CA THR A 329 4.44 26.61 2.05
C THR A 329 5.07 25.40 1.36
N GLU A 330 4.25 24.44 0.89
CA GLU A 330 4.71 23.28 0.17
C GLU A 330 5.39 23.66 -1.15
N PHE A 331 4.79 24.56 -1.92
CA PHE A 331 5.31 25.02 -3.21
C PHE A 331 6.65 25.74 -3.06
N CYS A 332 6.75 26.71 -2.15
CA CYS A 332 7.98 27.43 -1.88
C CYS A 332 9.12 26.50 -1.44
N LYS A 333 8.82 25.53 -0.55
CA LYS A 333 9.79 24.54 -0.10
C LYS A 333 10.30 23.67 -1.24
N ASN A 334 9.40 23.16 -2.09
CA ASN A 334 9.75 22.27 -3.20
C ASN A 334 10.58 22.97 -4.29
N ASN A 335 10.32 24.27 -4.50
CA ASN A 335 11.01 25.09 -5.49
C ASN A 335 12.19 25.89 -4.93
N LYS A 336 12.54 25.70 -3.64
CA LYS A 336 13.61 26.45 -2.96
C LYS A 336 13.43 27.97 -3.03
N MET A 337 12.17 28.42 -2.97
CA MET A 337 11.80 29.83 -2.97
C MET A 337 11.63 30.33 -1.53
N GLU A 338 11.78 31.63 -1.33
CA GLU A 338 11.42 32.27 -0.07
C GLU A 338 9.91 32.15 0.19
N GLN A 339 9.55 32.16 1.49
CA GLN A 339 8.15 31.99 1.89
C GLN A 339 7.32 33.20 1.43
N VAL A 340 6.28 32.92 0.66
CA VAL A 340 5.33 33.93 0.16
C VAL A 340 4.14 34.06 1.11
N GLN A 341 3.64 35.28 1.30
CA GLN A 341 2.50 35.60 2.14
C GLN A 341 1.31 36.10 1.30
N LEU A 342 0.11 36.03 1.87
CA LEU A 342 -1.11 36.60 1.28
C LEU A 342 -1.37 37.99 1.86
N SER A 343 -1.65 38.98 1.02
CA SER A 343 -2.15 40.27 1.50
C SER A 343 -3.55 40.13 2.13
N LYS A 344 -3.94 41.12 2.95
CA LYS A 344 -5.27 41.11 3.58
C LYS A 344 -6.39 41.16 2.54
N GLU A 345 -6.17 41.91 1.49
CA GLU A 345 -7.09 42.10 0.37
C GLU A 345 -7.26 40.80 -0.41
N ALA A 346 -6.16 40.09 -0.70
CA ALA A 346 -6.19 38.77 -1.34
C ALA A 346 -6.96 37.76 -0.48
N VAL A 347 -6.74 37.74 0.84
CA VAL A 347 -7.48 36.87 1.76
C VAL A 347 -9.00 37.14 1.72
N GLN A 348 -9.41 38.44 1.79
CA GLN A 348 -10.83 38.76 1.73
C GLN A 348 -11.48 38.40 0.39
N PHE A 349 -10.75 38.55 -0.70
CA PHE A 349 -11.21 38.17 -2.03
C PHE A 349 -11.40 36.65 -2.12
N MET A 350 -10.40 35.86 -1.68
CA MET A 350 -10.45 34.41 -1.70
C MET A 350 -11.60 33.81 -0.88
N LEU A 351 -11.97 34.44 0.25
CA LEU A 351 -13.11 34.03 1.08
C LEU A 351 -14.46 34.25 0.41
N LYS A 352 -14.56 35.18 -0.54
CA LYS A 352 -15.81 35.49 -1.27
C LYS A 352 -15.93 34.74 -2.60
N TYR A 353 -14.82 34.20 -3.10
CA TYR A 353 -14.81 33.53 -4.39
C TYR A 353 -15.49 32.13 -4.30
N GLU A 354 -16.21 31.72 -5.33
CA GLU A 354 -17.04 30.49 -5.38
C GLU A 354 -16.25 29.19 -5.50
N TRP A 355 -15.00 29.25 -5.95
CA TRP A 355 -14.12 28.10 -6.14
C TRP A 355 -14.77 26.94 -6.93
N PRO A 356 -15.20 27.14 -8.19
CA PRO A 356 -15.87 26.10 -8.98
C PRO A 356 -15.01 24.84 -9.17
N GLY A 357 -13.69 24.97 -9.26
CA GLY A 357 -12.75 23.83 -9.29
C GLY A 357 -12.29 23.34 -7.92
N ASN A 358 -12.87 23.87 -6.84
CA ASN A 358 -12.62 23.49 -5.45
C ASN A 358 -11.13 23.54 -5.07
N ILE A 359 -10.62 22.52 -4.34
CA ILE A 359 -9.23 22.46 -3.86
C ILE A 359 -8.23 22.35 -5.04
N ARG A 360 -8.63 21.72 -6.15
CA ARG A 360 -7.76 21.60 -7.33
C ARG A 360 -7.49 22.97 -7.96
N GLU A 361 -8.50 23.81 -8.06
CA GLU A 361 -8.39 25.18 -8.54
C GLU A 361 -7.59 26.04 -7.55
N LEU A 362 -7.91 25.97 -6.26
CA LEU A 362 -7.18 26.71 -5.23
C LEU A 362 -5.68 26.42 -5.28
N LYS A 363 -5.30 25.15 -5.38
CA LYS A 363 -3.89 24.76 -5.50
C LYS A 363 -3.22 25.39 -6.72
N ALA A 364 -3.84 25.28 -7.88
CA ALA A 364 -3.31 25.83 -9.13
C ALA A 364 -3.19 27.36 -9.10
N VAL A 365 -4.15 28.04 -8.47
CA VAL A 365 -4.11 29.52 -8.29
C VAL A 365 -2.96 29.91 -7.36
N MET A 366 -2.78 29.19 -6.23
CA MET A 366 -1.69 29.51 -5.28
C MET A 366 -0.30 29.28 -5.87
N GLU A 367 -0.12 28.18 -6.63
CA GLU A 367 1.16 27.88 -7.31
C GLU A 367 1.51 28.96 -8.32
N ARG A 368 0.54 29.42 -9.13
CA ARG A 368 0.74 30.51 -10.09
C ARG A 368 1.01 31.84 -9.41
N ALA A 369 0.21 32.20 -8.40
CA ALA A 369 0.37 33.43 -7.67
C ALA A 369 1.74 33.52 -6.97
N ALA A 370 2.27 32.41 -6.46
CA ALA A 370 3.60 32.36 -5.87
C ALA A 370 4.73 32.66 -6.87
N LEU A 371 4.51 32.35 -8.17
CA LEU A 371 5.49 32.67 -9.23
C LEU A 371 5.39 34.11 -9.75
N LEU A 372 4.19 34.71 -9.65
CA LEU A 372 3.91 36.03 -10.21
C LEU A 372 4.10 37.17 -9.20
N CYS A 373 3.96 36.86 -7.89
CA CYS A 373 3.99 37.89 -6.85
C CYS A 373 5.34 38.60 -6.78
N GLU A 374 5.28 39.92 -6.56
CA GLU A 374 6.43 40.75 -6.25
C GLU A 374 6.58 40.88 -4.72
N ASN A 375 7.80 41.10 -4.25
CA ASN A 375 8.11 41.35 -2.83
C ASN A 375 7.55 40.28 -1.87
N HIS A 376 7.50 39.01 -2.32
CA HIS A 376 7.03 37.85 -1.52
C HIS A 376 5.62 37.99 -0.93
N THR A 377 4.79 38.87 -1.52
CA THR A 377 3.42 39.11 -1.06
C THR A 377 2.45 39.03 -2.24
N ILE A 378 1.53 38.06 -2.17
CA ILE A 378 0.47 37.88 -3.18
C ILE A 378 -0.60 38.95 -3.00
N GLN A 379 -0.83 39.74 -4.05
CA GLN A 379 -1.91 40.73 -4.15
C GLN A 379 -3.11 40.10 -4.93
N ILE A 380 -4.22 40.87 -5.02
CA ILE A 380 -5.41 40.40 -5.76
C ILE A 380 -5.08 40.20 -7.24
N GLU A 381 -4.23 41.02 -7.80
CA GLU A 381 -3.83 41.00 -9.22
C GLU A 381 -3.06 39.75 -9.57
N ASP A 382 -2.34 39.14 -8.61
CA ASP A 382 -1.61 37.88 -8.80
C ASP A 382 -2.54 36.66 -8.81
N LEU A 383 -3.78 36.81 -8.31
CA LEU A 383 -4.79 35.76 -8.28
C LEU A 383 -5.48 35.64 -9.63
N MET A 384 -4.78 34.99 -10.57
CA MET A 384 -5.35 34.73 -11.91
C MET A 384 -6.35 33.56 -11.86
N PHE A 385 -7.63 33.86 -11.93
CA PHE A 385 -8.69 32.90 -12.08
C PHE A 385 -8.88 32.52 -13.57
N VAL A 386 -9.11 31.26 -13.85
CA VAL A 386 -9.55 30.84 -15.19
C VAL A 386 -10.98 31.35 -15.32
N GLN A 387 -11.19 32.33 -16.20
CA GLN A 387 -12.55 32.71 -16.60
C GLN A 387 -13.15 31.50 -17.33
N ALA A 388 -14.21 30.92 -16.74
CA ALA A 388 -14.96 29.82 -17.33
C ALA A 388 -15.85 30.31 -18.48
#